data_91fdac19336141c38639885fef4753c8
#
_entry.id   91fdac19336141c38639885fef4753c8
#
_cell.length_a   1.000
_cell.length_b   1.000
_cell.length_c   1.000
_cell.angle_alpha   90.00
_cell.angle_beta   90.00
_cell.angle_gamma   90.00
#
_symmetry.space_group_name_H-M   'P 1'
#
loop_
_entity.id
_entity.type
_entity.pdbx_description
1 polymer ?
#
loop_
_entity_poly.entity_id
_entity_poly.type
_entity_poly.pdbx_seq_one_letter_code
_entity_poly.pdbx_strand_id
1 'polypeptide(L)'
;EITLSGSIRDGKDQSALQDVNVVISSQGHKDITAYTISDQKGSFRLTYTPAKDKEYVIRFSYLGYETVVLNIEKSITQYNVALHAQAIDIKEIIVKAPKIKSQGDTIIYNVASFSKEGDKTIGDVLKKLPGVRVEENGQISYQGTAINKFYIEGMDLLGGKYTIATNNISNDDVGSVEIMENHQPIKALNGLSISEQAAINLRLKEKAKQKWIGSLKGGGGFTPSSGLWAVEMIAMHFNKNFQSLNKIGRAH
;
A
#
# COMPACT_ATOMS: atom_id res chain seq x y z
N GLU A 1 -21.78 -47.18 -3.56
CA GLU A 1 -21.41 -46.40 -2.32
C GLU A 1 -20.19 -47.05 -1.68
N ILE A 2 -19.19 -46.24 -1.35
CA ILE A 2 -17.96 -46.68 -0.70
C ILE A 2 -17.82 -45.88 0.57
N THR A 3 -17.60 -46.58 1.69
CA THR A 3 -17.31 -45.92 2.99
C THR A 3 -15.83 -46.01 3.29
N LEU A 4 -15.20 -44.87 3.51
CA LEU A 4 -13.83 -44.72 3.97
C LEU A 4 -13.85 -44.39 5.46
N SER A 5 -12.90 -44.94 6.21
CA SER A 5 -12.74 -44.69 7.64
C SER A 5 -11.26 -44.65 8.00
N GLY A 6 -10.94 -44.16 9.18
CA GLY A 6 -9.56 -44.16 9.63
C GLY A 6 -9.32 -43.31 10.87
N SER A 7 -8.06 -43.08 11.17
CA SER A 7 -7.63 -42.24 12.28
C SER A 7 -6.60 -41.23 11.85
N ILE A 8 -6.64 -40.04 12.50
CA ILE A 8 -5.74 -38.92 12.24
C ILE A 8 -5.03 -38.58 13.55
N ARG A 9 -3.71 -38.54 13.49
CA ARG A 9 -2.86 -38.29 14.62
C ARG A 9 -1.81 -37.23 14.35
N ASP A 10 -1.32 -36.61 15.40
CA ASP A 10 -0.13 -35.76 15.32
C ASP A 10 1.10 -36.59 14.98
N GLY A 11 1.89 -36.16 14.00
CA GLY A 11 3.09 -36.88 13.55
C GLY A 11 4.22 -36.88 14.57
N LYS A 12 4.21 -35.97 15.56
CA LYS A 12 5.26 -35.82 16.56
C LYS A 12 4.99 -36.67 17.81
N ASP A 13 3.80 -36.55 18.41
CA ASP A 13 3.48 -37.16 19.70
C ASP A 13 2.39 -38.27 19.62
N GLN A 14 1.86 -38.51 18.40
CA GLN A 14 0.83 -39.51 18.13
C GLN A 14 -0.50 -39.26 18.86
N SER A 15 -0.71 -38.06 19.36
CA SER A 15 -2.00 -37.62 19.91
C SER A 15 -3.09 -37.65 18.87
N ALA A 16 -4.33 -37.88 19.28
CA ALA A 16 -5.49 -37.85 18.40
C ALA A 16 -5.79 -36.39 17.99
N LEU A 17 -5.99 -36.16 16.71
CA LEU A 17 -6.35 -34.84 16.21
C LEU A 17 -7.86 -34.77 15.95
N GLN A 18 -8.56 -33.97 16.75
CA GLN A 18 -9.97 -33.64 16.61
C GLN A 18 -10.16 -32.48 15.61
N ASP A 19 -11.35 -32.41 14.99
CA ASP A 19 -11.77 -31.33 14.09
C ASP A 19 -10.92 -31.17 12.82
N VAL A 20 -10.22 -32.23 12.40
CA VAL A 20 -9.52 -32.26 11.10
C VAL A 20 -10.54 -32.34 9.98
N ASN A 21 -10.47 -31.46 9.00
CA ASN A 21 -11.30 -31.53 7.82
C ASN A 21 -10.83 -32.66 6.89
N VAL A 22 -11.74 -33.56 6.55
CA VAL A 22 -11.53 -34.67 5.61
C VAL A 22 -12.45 -34.48 4.42
N VAL A 23 -11.86 -34.26 3.25
CA VAL A 23 -12.59 -33.89 2.03
C VAL A 23 -12.22 -34.84 0.90
N ILE A 24 -13.22 -35.36 0.19
CA ILE A 24 -13.05 -36.11 -1.05
C ILE A 24 -13.40 -35.19 -2.22
N SER A 25 -12.53 -35.12 -3.21
CA SER A 25 -12.74 -34.42 -4.47
C SER A 25 -12.24 -35.25 -5.66
N SER A 26 -12.76 -35.00 -6.86
CA SER A 26 -12.19 -35.60 -8.07
C SER A 26 -10.84 -34.98 -8.38
N GLN A 27 -9.91 -35.78 -8.87
CA GLN A 27 -8.56 -35.31 -9.21
C GLN A 27 -8.61 -34.21 -10.27
N GLY A 28 -7.90 -33.10 -10.02
CA GLY A 28 -7.87 -31.94 -10.92
C GLY A 28 -9.08 -30.99 -10.81
N HIS A 29 -10.10 -31.28 -10.02
CA HIS A 29 -11.26 -30.44 -9.78
C HIS A 29 -11.35 -29.99 -8.31
N LYS A 30 -11.89 -28.79 -8.08
CA LYS A 30 -12.11 -28.26 -6.72
C LYS A 30 -13.47 -28.65 -6.13
N ASP A 31 -14.27 -29.39 -6.88
CA ASP A 31 -15.63 -29.77 -6.48
C ASP A 31 -15.58 -30.83 -5.37
N ILE A 32 -16.18 -30.51 -4.23
CA ILE A 32 -16.26 -31.40 -3.07
C ILE A 32 -17.31 -32.47 -3.37
N THR A 33 -16.88 -33.74 -3.37
CA THR A 33 -17.78 -34.90 -3.55
C THR A 33 -18.37 -35.33 -2.21
N ALA A 34 -17.59 -35.36 -1.15
CA ALA A 34 -18.03 -35.66 0.20
C ALA A 34 -17.07 -35.03 1.22
N TYR A 35 -17.55 -34.78 2.43
CA TYR A 35 -16.71 -34.26 3.53
C TYR A 35 -17.17 -34.76 4.88
N THR A 36 -16.24 -34.76 5.84
CA THR A 36 -16.48 -35.03 7.26
C THR A 36 -15.39 -34.34 8.09
N ILE A 37 -15.52 -34.40 9.43
CA ILE A 37 -14.49 -33.95 10.35
C ILE A 37 -14.15 -35.11 11.30
N SER A 38 -12.93 -35.13 11.83
CA SER A 38 -12.51 -36.14 12.83
C SER A 38 -13.11 -35.86 14.20
N ASP A 39 -13.42 -36.93 14.91
CA ASP A 39 -13.97 -36.91 16.30
C ASP A 39 -12.86 -36.67 17.35
N GLN A 40 -13.26 -36.66 18.63
CA GLN A 40 -12.34 -36.51 19.78
C GLN A 40 -11.22 -37.60 19.87
N LYS A 41 -11.42 -38.72 19.20
CA LYS A 41 -10.43 -39.81 19.13
C LYS A 41 -9.58 -39.74 17.86
N GLY A 42 -9.76 -38.66 17.05
CA GLY A 42 -9.14 -38.53 15.77
C GLY A 42 -9.71 -39.45 14.70
N SER A 43 -10.83 -40.12 14.96
CA SER A 43 -11.44 -41.03 13.99
C SER A 43 -12.36 -40.31 13.05
N PHE A 44 -12.42 -40.77 11.81
CA PHE A 44 -13.35 -40.25 10.80
C PHE A 44 -14.05 -41.39 10.07
N ARG A 45 -15.23 -41.09 9.53
CA ARG A 45 -15.97 -41.97 8.61
C ARG A 45 -16.63 -41.10 7.55
N LEU A 46 -16.48 -41.47 6.27
CA LEU A 46 -16.95 -40.72 5.15
C LEU A 46 -17.44 -41.67 4.05
N THR A 47 -18.65 -41.43 3.54
CA THR A 47 -19.25 -42.26 2.48
C THR A 47 -19.38 -41.42 1.22
N TYR A 48 -19.03 -41.97 0.07
CA TYR A 48 -19.19 -41.33 -1.23
C TYR A 48 -19.55 -42.31 -2.32
N THR A 49 -20.09 -41.83 -3.43
CA THR A 49 -20.45 -42.63 -4.61
C THR A 49 -19.51 -42.23 -5.76
N PRO A 50 -18.54 -43.09 -6.14
CA PRO A 50 -17.64 -42.78 -7.23
C PRO A 50 -18.38 -42.86 -8.58
N ALA A 51 -18.17 -41.90 -9.47
CA ALA A 51 -18.57 -41.96 -10.84
C ALA A 51 -17.62 -42.87 -11.65
N LYS A 52 -18.13 -43.49 -12.75
CA LYS A 52 -17.28 -44.23 -13.67
C LYS A 52 -16.21 -43.31 -14.26
N ASP A 53 -15.00 -43.81 -14.39
CA ASP A 53 -13.87 -43.13 -15.06
C ASP A 53 -13.37 -41.83 -14.39
N LYS A 54 -13.65 -41.65 -13.08
CA LYS A 54 -13.07 -40.57 -12.31
C LYS A 54 -12.15 -41.10 -11.21
N GLU A 55 -11.01 -40.45 -11.10
CA GLU A 55 -10.09 -40.65 -9.96
C GLU A 55 -10.42 -39.66 -8.85
N TYR A 56 -10.29 -40.10 -7.63
CA TYR A 56 -10.61 -39.29 -6.45
C TYR A 56 -9.42 -39.18 -5.51
N VAL A 57 -9.32 -38.03 -4.85
CA VAL A 57 -8.34 -37.79 -3.79
C VAL A 57 -9.07 -37.51 -2.48
N ILE A 58 -8.46 -37.95 -1.38
CA ILE A 58 -8.86 -37.61 -0.02
C ILE A 58 -7.85 -36.64 0.55
N ARG A 59 -8.32 -35.54 1.07
CA ARG A 59 -7.52 -34.46 1.63
C ARG A 59 -7.81 -34.32 3.12
N PHE A 60 -6.73 -34.22 3.90
CA PHE A 60 -6.76 -33.99 5.33
C PHE A 60 -6.15 -32.61 5.60
N SER A 61 -6.90 -31.69 6.20
CA SER A 61 -6.43 -30.35 6.51
C SER A 61 -6.82 -29.91 7.92
N TYR A 62 -5.86 -29.36 8.63
CA TYR A 62 -6.01 -28.84 9.98
C TYR A 62 -5.18 -27.59 10.17
N LEU A 63 -5.71 -26.63 10.94
CA LEU A 63 -5.04 -25.35 11.14
C LEU A 63 -3.70 -25.56 11.86
N GLY A 64 -2.62 -25.05 11.30
CA GLY A 64 -1.27 -25.22 11.85
C GLY A 64 -0.56 -26.49 11.45
N TYR A 65 -1.15 -27.30 10.55
CA TYR A 65 -0.57 -28.55 10.05
C TYR A 65 -0.45 -28.56 8.53
N GLU A 66 0.50 -29.33 8.04
CA GLU A 66 0.65 -29.57 6.61
C GLU A 66 -0.54 -30.37 6.08
N THR A 67 -1.09 -29.92 4.95
CA THR A 67 -2.20 -30.62 4.30
C THR A 67 -1.71 -31.90 3.63
N VAL A 68 -2.29 -33.02 3.97
CA VAL A 68 -2.02 -34.33 3.35
C VAL A 68 -3.07 -34.63 2.30
N VAL A 69 -2.64 -35.03 1.10
CA VAL A 69 -3.52 -35.44 0.00
C VAL A 69 -3.09 -36.83 -0.48
N LEU A 70 -4.04 -37.77 -0.48
CA LEU A 70 -3.82 -39.16 -0.90
C LEU A 70 -4.76 -39.50 -2.03
N ASN A 71 -4.30 -40.30 -3.00
CA ASN A 71 -5.17 -40.90 -4.00
C ASN A 71 -6.04 -41.98 -3.36
N ILE A 72 -7.31 -42.04 -3.74
CA ILE A 72 -8.20 -43.09 -3.28
C ILE A 72 -8.06 -44.32 -4.17
N GLU A 73 -7.54 -45.38 -3.61
CA GLU A 73 -7.46 -46.70 -4.27
C GLU A 73 -8.69 -47.52 -3.96
N LYS A 74 -9.24 -48.23 -4.96
CA LYS A 74 -10.46 -49.06 -4.80
C LYS A 74 -10.34 -50.16 -3.78
N SER A 75 -9.13 -50.60 -3.48
CA SER A 75 -8.82 -51.67 -2.51
C SER A 75 -8.65 -51.17 -1.07
N ILE A 76 -8.48 -49.86 -0.88
CA ILE A 76 -8.18 -49.27 0.44
C ILE A 76 -9.40 -48.53 0.97
N THR A 77 -9.95 -48.98 2.06
CA THR A 77 -11.09 -48.36 2.75
C THR A 77 -10.71 -47.74 4.09
N GLN A 78 -9.47 -47.98 4.55
CA GLN A 78 -9.00 -47.48 5.83
C GLN A 78 -7.72 -46.62 5.65
N TYR A 79 -7.77 -45.40 6.15
CA TYR A 79 -6.68 -44.43 6.07
C TYR A 79 -6.26 -43.97 7.46
N ASN A 80 -5.04 -44.33 7.87
CA ASN A 80 -4.44 -43.84 9.10
C ASN A 80 -3.38 -42.79 8.71
N VAL A 81 -3.59 -41.55 9.13
CA VAL A 81 -2.80 -40.41 8.65
C VAL A 81 -2.17 -39.70 9.82
N ALA A 82 -0.88 -39.40 9.69
CA ALA A 82 -0.15 -38.53 10.59
C ALA A 82 -0.02 -37.15 9.93
N LEU A 83 -0.49 -36.10 10.59
CA LEU A 83 -0.30 -34.73 10.17
C LEU A 83 0.91 -34.15 10.90
N HIS A 84 1.75 -33.44 10.19
CA HIS A 84 2.90 -32.76 10.75
C HIS A 84 2.59 -31.28 10.95
N ALA A 85 2.86 -30.77 12.17
CA ALA A 85 2.70 -29.35 12.45
C ALA A 85 3.61 -28.54 11.52
N GLN A 86 3.03 -27.60 10.81
CA GLN A 86 3.74 -26.64 9.98
C GLN A 86 3.61 -25.27 10.63
N ALA A 87 4.75 -24.63 10.91
CA ALA A 87 4.72 -23.22 11.27
C ALA A 87 4.02 -22.46 10.13
N ILE A 88 2.88 -21.86 10.44
CA ILE A 88 2.23 -20.97 9.50
C ILE A 88 3.12 -19.75 9.43
N ASP A 89 3.95 -19.69 8.40
CA ASP A 89 4.61 -18.45 8.00
C ASP A 89 3.47 -17.53 7.53
N ILE A 90 2.97 -16.73 8.45
CA ILE A 90 2.02 -15.67 8.12
C ILE A 90 2.84 -14.71 7.25
N LYS A 91 2.86 -14.95 5.95
CA LYS A 91 3.33 -13.95 5.00
C LYS A 91 2.50 -12.72 5.30
N GLU A 92 3.17 -11.72 5.87
CA GLU A 92 2.60 -10.41 6.05
C GLU A 92 1.95 -10.03 4.72
N ILE A 93 0.62 -9.95 4.70
CA ILE A 93 -0.10 -9.43 3.54
C ILE A 93 0.20 -7.95 3.58
N ILE A 94 1.30 -7.56 2.94
CA ILE A 94 1.59 -6.16 2.68
C ILE A 94 0.48 -5.71 1.73
N VAL A 95 -0.57 -5.15 2.28
CA VAL A 95 -1.60 -4.44 1.50
C VAL A 95 -0.89 -3.21 0.94
N LYS A 96 -0.31 -3.35 -0.24
CA LYS A 96 0.25 -2.20 -0.95
C LYS A 96 -0.94 -1.29 -1.25
N ALA A 97 -0.93 -0.10 -0.63
CA ALA A 97 -1.90 0.93 -0.95
C ALA A 97 -1.94 1.12 -2.49
N PRO A 98 -3.11 1.30 -3.09
CA PRO A 98 -3.22 1.49 -4.53
C PRO A 98 -2.34 2.68 -4.94
N LYS A 99 -1.69 2.57 -6.09
CA LYS A 99 -0.83 3.63 -6.63
C LYS A 99 -1.61 4.93 -6.82
N ILE A 100 -2.84 4.82 -7.30
CA ILE A 100 -3.75 5.92 -7.60
C ILE A 100 -5.13 5.53 -7.05
N LYS A 101 -5.77 6.46 -6.35
CA LYS A 101 -7.15 6.33 -5.87
C LYS A 101 -7.93 7.58 -6.30
N SER A 102 -9.15 7.41 -6.79
CA SER A 102 -10.07 8.52 -7.05
C SER A 102 -11.14 8.57 -5.96
N GLN A 103 -11.45 9.77 -5.50
CA GLN A 103 -12.49 10.01 -4.50
C GLN A 103 -13.22 11.32 -4.84
N GLY A 104 -14.38 11.21 -5.51
CA GLY A 104 -15.06 12.38 -6.08
C GLY A 104 -14.14 13.09 -7.08
N ASP A 105 -14.03 14.40 -6.98
CA ASP A 105 -13.18 15.23 -7.82
C ASP A 105 -11.69 15.27 -7.37
N THR A 106 -11.28 14.34 -6.50
CA THR A 106 -9.91 14.29 -5.99
C THR A 106 -9.24 13.00 -6.42
N ILE A 107 -8.08 13.13 -7.06
CA ILE A 107 -7.20 12.03 -7.42
C ILE A 107 -6.04 12.00 -6.41
N ILE A 108 -5.85 10.85 -5.77
CA ILE A 108 -4.85 10.64 -4.72
C ILE A 108 -3.75 9.73 -5.25
N TYR A 109 -2.53 10.23 -5.31
CA TYR A 109 -1.34 9.52 -5.71
C TYR A 109 -0.53 9.11 -4.48
N ASN A 110 -0.24 7.82 -4.34
CA ASN A 110 0.66 7.33 -3.29
C ASN A 110 2.12 7.64 -3.69
N VAL A 111 2.79 8.53 -2.95
CA VAL A 111 4.15 8.99 -3.28
C VAL A 111 5.14 7.84 -3.37
N ALA A 112 5.10 6.88 -2.45
CA ALA A 112 6.01 5.74 -2.45
C ALA A 112 5.91 4.86 -3.71
N SER A 113 4.77 4.89 -4.41
CA SER A 113 4.56 4.13 -5.65
C SER A 113 5.15 4.80 -6.89
N PHE A 114 5.48 6.08 -6.82
CA PHE A 114 6.04 6.88 -7.91
C PHE A 114 7.48 7.31 -7.64
N SER A 115 7.95 7.25 -6.40
CA SER A 115 9.34 7.49 -6.03
C SER A 115 10.25 6.44 -6.65
N LYS A 116 11.43 6.88 -7.13
CA LYS A 116 12.51 6.04 -7.62
C LYS A 116 13.78 6.31 -6.82
N GLU A 117 14.71 5.37 -6.89
CA GLU A 117 16.05 5.57 -6.36
C GLU A 117 16.68 6.82 -6.98
N GLY A 118 17.20 7.72 -6.14
CA GLY A 118 17.75 9.02 -6.54
C GLY A 118 16.78 10.20 -6.38
N ASP A 119 15.48 10.00 -6.19
CA ASP A 119 14.55 11.09 -5.90
C ASP A 119 14.79 11.59 -4.47
N LYS A 120 14.97 12.87 -4.32
CA LYS A 120 15.25 13.51 -3.02
C LYS A 120 14.08 14.38 -2.54
N THR A 121 13.41 15.03 -3.45
CA THR A 121 12.36 15.99 -3.15
C THR A 121 11.01 15.59 -3.70
N ILE A 122 9.95 16.14 -3.16
CA ILE A 122 8.61 15.92 -3.71
C ILE A 122 8.47 16.44 -5.14
N GLY A 123 9.26 17.45 -5.51
CA GLY A 123 9.31 17.95 -6.89
C GLY A 123 9.76 16.89 -7.90
N ASP A 124 10.67 16.00 -7.52
CA ASP A 124 11.13 14.90 -8.37
C ASP A 124 10.01 13.89 -8.63
N VAL A 125 9.17 13.66 -7.61
CA VAL A 125 8.02 12.75 -7.72
C VAL A 125 6.88 13.39 -8.50
N LEU A 126 6.58 14.67 -8.28
CA LEU A 126 5.52 15.41 -9.01
C LEU A 126 5.71 15.33 -10.53
N LYS A 127 6.95 15.42 -11.01
CA LYS A 127 7.28 15.28 -12.45
C LYS A 127 6.90 13.92 -13.05
N LYS A 128 6.66 12.93 -12.23
CA LYS A 128 6.34 11.54 -12.65
C LYS A 128 4.87 11.18 -12.50
N LEU A 129 4.08 12.08 -11.88
CA LEU A 129 2.66 11.83 -11.71
C LEU A 129 1.92 12.01 -13.02
N PRO A 130 1.03 11.08 -13.39
CA PRO A 130 0.21 11.23 -14.58
C PRO A 130 -0.58 12.54 -14.59
N GLY A 131 -0.53 13.25 -15.70
CA GLY A 131 -1.23 14.52 -15.89
C GLY A 131 -0.55 15.75 -15.28
N VAL A 132 0.47 15.57 -14.43
CA VAL A 132 1.21 16.67 -13.80
C VAL A 132 2.43 17.03 -14.63
N ARG A 133 2.64 18.33 -14.85
CA ARG A 133 3.87 18.88 -15.43
C ARG A 133 4.44 19.93 -14.49
N VAL A 134 5.74 19.87 -14.26
CA VAL A 134 6.50 20.86 -13.48
C VAL A 134 7.50 21.52 -14.43
N GLU A 135 7.31 22.79 -14.67
CA GLU A 135 8.17 23.60 -15.53
C GLU A 135 9.50 23.97 -14.83
N GLU A 136 10.51 24.38 -15.58
CA GLU A 136 11.83 24.77 -15.03
C GLU A 136 11.75 25.97 -14.08
N ASN A 137 10.83 26.89 -14.32
CA ASN A 137 10.54 28.03 -13.44
C ASN A 137 9.78 27.60 -12.15
N GLY A 138 9.45 26.30 -12.02
CA GLY A 138 8.72 25.71 -10.91
C GLY A 138 7.21 25.83 -11.00
N GLN A 139 6.66 26.38 -12.08
CA GLN A 139 5.22 26.39 -12.32
C GLN A 139 4.71 24.96 -12.52
N ILE A 140 3.56 24.66 -11.92
CA ILE A 140 2.94 23.35 -12.02
C ILE A 140 1.64 23.46 -12.79
N SER A 141 1.43 22.53 -13.71
CA SER A 141 0.18 22.38 -14.45
C SER A 141 -0.35 20.94 -14.32
N TYR A 142 -1.67 20.83 -14.40
CA TYR A 142 -2.37 19.55 -14.45
C TYR A 142 -3.24 19.49 -15.69
N GLN A 143 -3.09 18.42 -16.48
CA GLN A 143 -3.77 18.26 -17.79
C GLN A 143 -3.64 19.49 -18.71
N GLY A 144 -2.48 20.15 -18.68
CA GLY A 144 -2.18 21.33 -19.51
C GLY A 144 -2.63 22.68 -18.93
N THR A 145 -3.41 22.70 -17.86
CA THR A 145 -3.88 23.92 -17.18
C THR A 145 -3.06 24.19 -15.92
N ALA A 146 -2.60 25.44 -15.73
CA ALA A 146 -1.87 25.81 -14.52
C ALA A 146 -2.74 25.62 -13.27
N ILE A 147 -2.15 25.07 -12.21
CA ILE A 147 -2.86 24.91 -10.91
C ILE A 147 -3.15 26.27 -10.30
N ASN A 148 -4.28 26.40 -9.60
CA ASN A 148 -4.66 27.66 -8.95
C ASN A 148 -4.19 27.74 -7.50
N LYS A 149 -3.99 26.60 -6.82
CA LYS A 149 -3.54 26.53 -5.43
C LYS A 149 -2.64 25.34 -5.18
N PHE A 150 -1.72 25.52 -4.21
CA PHE A 150 -0.88 24.47 -3.69
C PHE A 150 -0.94 24.48 -2.18
N TYR A 151 -1.45 23.40 -1.63
CA TYR A 151 -1.67 23.23 -0.20
C TYR A 151 -0.66 22.24 0.39
N ILE A 152 -0.37 22.41 1.66
CA ILE A 152 0.31 21.44 2.51
C ILE A 152 -0.59 21.21 3.71
N GLU A 153 -1.05 19.96 3.92
CA GLU A 153 -2.04 19.59 4.96
C GLU A 153 -3.31 20.47 4.90
N GLY A 154 -3.73 20.86 3.69
CA GLY A 154 -4.91 21.70 3.47
C GLY A 154 -4.72 23.19 3.69
N MET A 155 -3.51 23.67 3.99
CA MET A 155 -3.22 25.09 4.22
C MET A 155 -2.38 25.69 3.10
N ASP A 156 -2.77 26.89 2.61
CA ASP A 156 -2.04 27.68 1.64
C ASP A 156 -1.03 28.62 2.34
N LEU A 157 0.16 28.09 2.61
CA LEU A 157 1.23 28.86 3.27
C LEU A 157 2.20 29.52 2.26
N LEU A 158 2.13 29.12 1.00
CA LEU A 158 3.17 29.45 0.03
C LEU A 158 2.82 30.68 -0.81
N GLY A 159 1.55 31.12 -0.82
CA GLY A 159 1.10 32.27 -1.60
C GLY A 159 1.51 32.20 -3.07
N GLY A 160 1.42 31.00 -3.69
CA GLY A 160 1.87 30.74 -5.06
C GLY A 160 3.36 30.43 -5.23
N LYS A 161 4.17 30.51 -4.17
CA LYS A 161 5.63 30.21 -4.23
C LYS A 161 5.90 28.72 -3.92
N TYR A 162 5.18 27.81 -4.56
CA TYR A 162 5.25 26.38 -4.26
C TYR A 162 6.57 25.70 -4.62
N THR A 163 7.47 26.34 -5.38
CA THR A 163 8.86 25.92 -5.56
C THR A 163 9.61 25.77 -4.25
N ILE A 164 9.24 26.55 -3.21
CA ILE A 164 9.83 26.40 -1.88
C ILE A 164 9.52 25.00 -1.33
N ALA A 165 8.28 24.54 -1.43
CA ALA A 165 7.88 23.21 -0.99
C ALA A 165 8.47 22.11 -1.86
N THR A 166 8.34 22.23 -3.18
CA THR A 166 8.76 21.17 -4.12
C THR A 166 10.26 20.91 -4.07
N ASN A 167 11.07 21.91 -3.76
CA ASN A 167 12.53 21.78 -3.70
C ASN A 167 13.09 21.44 -2.32
N ASN A 168 12.30 21.56 -1.25
CA ASN A 168 12.81 21.39 0.11
C ASN A 168 12.10 20.32 0.94
N ILE A 169 10.89 19.88 0.55
CA ILE A 169 10.22 18.77 1.23
C ILE A 169 10.73 17.46 0.63
N SER A 170 11.24 16.59 1.51
CA SER A 170 11.66 15.25 1.11
C SER A 170 10.46 14.43 0.63
N ASN A 171 10.64 13.67 -0.45
CA ASN A 171 9.66 12.68 -0.89
C ASN A 171 9.33 11.64 0.21
N ASP A 172 10.30 11.32 1.07
CA ASP A 172 10.11 10.41 2.20
C ASP A 172 9.18 10.94 3.28
N ASP A 173 8.96 12.25 3.32
CA ASP A 173 8.08 12.90 4.29
C ASP A 173 6.64 13.03 3.81
N VAL A 174 6.40 12.84 2.51
CA VAL A 174 5.07 12.93 1.90
C VAL A 174 4.48 11.53 1.76
N GLY A 175 3.25 11.35 2.21
CA GLY A 175 2.49 10.10 2.08
C GLY A 175 1.74 10.04 0.76
N SER A 176 1.02 11.12 0.43
CA SER A 176 0.25 11.22 -0.80
C SER A 176 0.22 12.65 -1.35
N VAL A 177 -0.01 12.72 -2.66
CA VAL A 177 -0.34 13.95 -3.40
C VAL A 177 -1.80 13.85 -3.82
N GLU A 178 -2.60 14.82 -3.39
CA GLU A 178 -4.00 14.94 -3.77
C GLU A 178 -4.13 16.00 -4.86
N ILE A 179 -4.73 15.65 -5.98
CA ILE A 179 -5.09 16.61 -7.04
C ILE A 179 -6.60 16.80 -6.97
N MET A 180 -7.01 17.98 -6.59
CA MET A 180 -8.42 18.38 -6.54
C MET A 180 -8.78 19.03 -7.87
N GLU A 181 -9.51 18.30 -8.72
CA GLU A 181 -10.02 18.79 -9.99
C GLU A 181 -11.16 19.79 -9.73
N ASN A 182 -11.38 20.70 -10.68
CA ASN A 182 -12.44 21.71 -10.58
C ASN A 182 -12.39 22.55 -9.29
N HIS A 183 -11.18 22.77 -8.78
CA HIS A 183 -10.98 23.40 -7.48
C HIS A 183 -11.36 24.89 -7.50
N GLN A 184 -12.33 25.28 -6.64
CA GLN A 184 -12.73 26.67 -6.42
C GLN A 184 -11.97 27.23 -5.20
N PRO A 185 -11.02 28.16 -5.40
CA PRO A 185 -10.19 28.72 -4.32
C PRO A 185 -10.99 29.62 -3.35
N ILE A 186 -12.14 30.14 -3.80
CA ILE A 186 -13.01 31.02 -3.00
C ILE A 186 -14.18 30.20 -2.48
N LYS A 187 -14.18 29.89 -1.17
CA LYS A 187 -15.22 29.06 -0.55
C LYS A 187 -16.65 29.56 -0.77
N ALA A 188 -16.84 30.89 -0.83
CA ALA A 188 -18.17 31.48 -1.08
C ALA A 188 -18.71 31.19 -2.48
N LEU A 189 -17.87 30.85 -3.45
CA LEU A 189 -18.23 30.52 -4.83
C LEU A 189 -18.33 29.01 -5.05
N ASN A 190 -18.07 28.22 -4.05
CA ASN A 190 -18.14 26.76 -4.15
C ASN A 190 -19.57 26.31 -4.46
N GLY A 191 -19.76 25.61 -5.58
CA GLY A 191 -21.08 25.23 -6.10
C GLY A 191 -21.83 26.31 -6.88
N LEU A 192 -21.34 27.56 -6.93
CA LEU A 192 -21.94 28.65 -7.68
C LEU A 192 -21.22 28.91 -9.01
N SER A 193 -19.92 28.68 -9.07
CA SER A 193 -19.14 28.78 -10.30
C SER A 193 -18.24 27.54 -10.47
N ILE A 194 -18.15 27.06 -11.71
CA ILE A 194 -17.28 25.94 -12.06
C ILE A 194 -15.87 26.51 -12.32
N SER A 195 -14.87 25.93 -11.69
CA SER A 195 -13.46 26.19 -11.98
C SER A 195 -12.93 25.04 -12.83
N GLU A 196 -12.23 25.34 -13.92
CA GLU A 196 -11.52 24.34 -14.74
C GLU A 196 -10.10 24.08 -14.25
N GLN A 197 -9.69 24.74 -13.17
CA GLN A 197 -8.35 24.62 -12.62
C GLN A 197 -8.31 23.59 -11.49
N ALA A 198 -7.17 22.93 -11.40
CA ALA A 198 -6.90 22.02 -10.30
C ALA A 198 -6.09 22.69 -9.19
N ALA A 199 -6.16 22.11 -7.99
CA ALA A 199 -5.24 22.40 -6.91
C ALA A 199 -4.50 21.14 -6.48
N ILE A 200 -3.32 21.32 -5.93
CA ILE A 200 -2.51 20.25 -5.35
C ILE A 200 -2.49 20.39 -3.84
N ASN A 201 -2.63 19.28 -3.13
CA ASN A 201 -2.46 19.20 -1.69
C ASN A 201 -1.48 18.08 -1.33
N LEU A 202 -0.44 18.40 -0.59
CA LEU A 202 0.49 17.41 -0.04
C LEU A 202 0.00 16.93 1.32
N ARG A 203 -0.14 15.61 1.47
CA ARG A 203 -0.37 14.97 2.77
C ARG A 203 0.94 14.42 3.30
N LEU A 204 1.36 14.92 4.42
CA LEU A 204 2.59 14.50 5.09
C LEU A 204 2.37 13.22 5.89
N LYS A 205 3.42 12.40 5.98
CA LYS A 205 3.44 11.28 6.93
C LYS A 205 3.45 11.80 8.37
N GLU A 206 2.87 11.06 9.30
CA GLU A 206 2.79 11.49 10.71
C GLU A 206 4.17 11.86 11.31
N LYS A 207 5.20 11.10 10.96
CA LYS A 207 6.59 11.39 11.39
C LYS A 207 7.12 12.75 10.91
N ALA A 208 6.60 13.27 9.80
CA ALA A 208 7.02 14.54 9.23
C ALA A 208 6.28 15.73 9.83
N LYS A 209 5.11 15.53 10.43
CA LYS A 209 4.29 16.58 11.04
C LYS A 209 4.85 17.14 12.35
N GLN A 210 5.89 16.55 12.91
CA GLN A 210 6.45 16.93 14.20
C GLN A 210 7.89 17.44 14.11
N LYS A 211 8.43 17.57 12.90
CA LYS A 211 9.82 17.98 12.70
C LYS A 211 9.92 19.27 11.89
N TRP A 212 11.05 19.95 12.07
CA TRP A 212 11.45 21.03 11.20
C TRP A 212 12.01 20.47 9.90
N ILE A 213 11.57 21.02 8.79
CA ILE A 213 12.05 20.71 7.45
C ILE A 213 12.66 21.98 6.88
N GLY A 214 13.85 21.88 6.31
CA GLY A 214 14.47 23.08 5.76
C GLY A 214 15.76 22.82 5.01
N SER A 215 16.31 23.89 4.47
CA SER A 215 17.62 23.89 3.80
C SER A 215 18.39 25.13 4.13
N LEU A 216 19.71 24.98 4.17
CA LEU A 216 20.67 26.07 4.24
C LEU A 216 21.56 26.01 3.00
N LYS A 217 21.61 27.09 2.26
CA LYS A 217 22.48 27.24 1.09
C LYS A 217 23.42 28.41 1.32
N GLY A 218 24.69 28.21 1.08
CA GLY A 218 25.71 29.23 1.12
C GLY A 218 26.56 29.21 -0.14
N GLY A 219 26.90 30.35 -0.65
CA GLY A 219 27.78 30.51 -1.82
C GLY A 219 28.70 31.71 -1.63
N GLY A 220 29.92 31.59 -2.12
CA GLY A 220 30.89 32.69 -2.18
C GLY A 220 31.58 32.74 -3.55
N GLY A 221 31.94 33.94 -3.97
CA GLY A 221 32.67 34.19 -5.18
C GLY A 221 33.51 35.45 -5.06
N PHE A 222 34.44 35.66 -6.01
CA PHE A 222 35.28 36.85 -6.06
C PHE A 222 35.20 37.48 -7.44
N THR A 223 35.08 38.80 -7.48
CA THR A 223 35.35 39.60 -8.63
C THR A 223 36.72 40.31 -8.44
N PRO A 224 37.34 40.85 -9.47
CA PRO A 224 38.59 41.57 -9.31
C PRO A 224 38.55 42.75 -8.31
N SER A 225 37.34 43.24 -8.00
CA SER A 225 37.12 44.41 -7.14
C SER A 225 36.37 44.12 -5.82
N SER A 226 35.74 42.94 -5.66
CA SER A 226 34.94 42.64 -4.48
C SER A 226 34.71 41.15 -4.24
N GLY A 227 34.53 40.74 -3.00
CA GLY A 227 34.00 39.45 -2.63
C GLY A 227 32.48 39.44 -2.74
N LEU A 228 31.93 38.35 -3.23
CA LEU A 228 30.49 38.10 -3.32
C LEU A 228 30.13 36.94 -2.38
N TRP A 229 29.03 37.06 -1.68
CA TRP A 229 28.52 35.95 -0.86
C TRP A 229 26.98 35.95 -0.87
N ALA A 230 26.44 34.78 -0.73
CA ALA A 230 24.99 34.58 -0.62
C ALA A 230 24.69 33.51 0.41
N VAL A 231 23.69 33.75 1.23
CA VAL A 231 23.16 32.77 2.18
C VAL A 231 21.64 32.75 2.04
N GLU A 232 21.09 31.57 1.88
CA GLU A 232 19.65 31.33 1.90
C GLU A 232 19.33 30.26 2.95
N MET A 233 18.42 30.55 3.85
CA MET A 233 17.88 29.61 4.81
C MET A 233 16.37 29.51 4.67
N ILE A 234 15.87 28.30 4.59
CA ILE A 234 14.44 27.98 4.58
C ILE A 234 14.19 27.03 5.74
N ALA A 235 13.21 27.34 6.57
CA ALA A 235 12.77 26.48 7.66
C ALA A 235 11.24 26.40 7.66
N MET A 236 10.72 25.19 7.64
CA MET A 236 9.29 24.89 7.62
C MET A 236 8.96 23.95 8.76
N HIS A 237 7.85 24.18 9.42
CA HIS A 237 7.29 23.30 10.43
C HIS A 237 5.80 23.09 10.15
N PHE A 238 5.37 21.85 10.13
CA PHE A 238 3.98 21.47 9.87
C PHE A 238 3.47 20.68 11.07
N ASN A 239 2.43 21.19 11.71
CA ASN A 239 1.69 20.50 12.75
C ASN A 239 0.20 20.69 12.51
N LYS A 240 -0.65 19.86 13.10
CA LYS A 240 -2.10 19.91 12.95
C LYS A 240 -2.71 21.28 13.29
N ASN A 241 -2.14 21.97 14.27
CA ASN A 241 -2.66 23.24 14.82
C ASN A 241 -1.78 24.45 14.51
N PHE A 242 -0.57 24.23 14.01
CA PHE A 242 0.39 25.29 13.76
C PHE A 242 1.27 24.95 12.57
N GLN A 243 1.40 25.90 11.68
CA GLN A 243 2.32 25.78 10.54
C GLN A 243 3.13 27.07 10.42
N SER A 244 4.39 26.93 10.11
CA SER A 244 5.32 28.03 9.94
C SER A 244 6.20 27.80 8.72
N LEU A 245 6.41 28.86 7.97
CA LEU A 245 7.37 28.91 6.87
C LEU A 245 8.20 30.17 7.03
N ASN A 246 9.50 30.00 7.20
CA ASN A 246 10.46 31.09 7.29
C ASN A 246 11.46 30.98 6.16
N LYS A 247 11.65 32.06 5.43
CA LYS A 247 12.69 32.19 4.41
C LYS A 247 13.52 33.44 4.68
N ILE A 248 14.81 33.24 4.83
CA ILE A 248 15.80 34.31 4.97
C ILE A 248 16.79 34.16 3.81
N GLY A 249 17.01 35.22 3.08
CA GLY A 249 18.03 35.29 2.02
C GLY A 249 18.76 36.61 2.08
N ARG A 250 20.08 36.58 1.95
CA ARG A 250 20.94 37.74 1.84
C ARG A 250 22.04 37.49 0.83
N ALA A 251 22.29 38.46 -0.02
CA ALA A 251 23.38 38.43 -0.99
C ALA A 251 24.08 39.82 -0.98
N HIS A 252 25.39 39.81 -1.08
CA HIS A 252 26.24 40.99 -1.25
C HIS A 252 27.34 40.67 -2.26
#